data_93f969a51caa7a872526edb959af5050
#
_entry.id   93f969a51caa7a872526edb959af5050
#
_cell.length_a   1.000
_cell.length_b   1.000
_cell.length_c   1.000
_cell.angle_alpha   90.00
_cell.angle_beta   90.00
_cell.angle_gamma   90.00
#
_symmetry.space_group_name_H-M   'P 1'
#
loop_
_entity.id
_entity.type
_entity.pdbx_description
1 polymer ?
#
loop_
_entity_poly.entity_id
_entity_poly.type
_entity_poly.pdbx_seq_one_letter_code
_entity_poly.pdbx_strand_id
1 'polypeptide(L)'
;PVSAFKGIEDGTWHQGTAKYEKRGVAAFVPEWNPETCIQCNKCAYVCPHAAIRPFVLDAEEQAGANFPTLKAVGKQFDGMTFRVQVDVMDCLGCGNCADVCPGNPKKGGKALTMKPLETQLAEAANWTYCADNVKSKQHLVDIKANVKNSQFAQPLFEFSGACSGCGETPYVKL
;
A
#
# COMPACT_ATOMS: atom_id res chain seq x y z
N PRO A 1 -23.12 -0.60 22.73
CA PRO A 1 -24.31 -1.34 23.16
C PRO A 1 -24.39 -2.71 22.49
N VAL A 2 -24.99 -3.69 23.14
CA VAL A 2 -25.15 -5.06 22.59
C VAL A 2 -25.88 -5.06 21.24
N SER A 3 -26.76 -4.11 21.03
CA SER A 3 -27.47 -3.92 19.75
C SER A 3 -26.55 -3.66 18.55
N ALA A 4 -25.31 -3.22 18.77
CA ALA A 4 -24.33 -3.04 17.70
C ALA A 4 -23.87 -4.39 17.09
N PHE A 5 -24.07 -5.49 17.79
CA PHE A 5 -23.72 -6.84 17.32
C PHE A 5 -24.87 -7.54 16.59
N LYS A 6 -26.00 -6.86 16.39
CA LYS A 6 -27.13 -7.42 15.64
C LYS A 6 -26.74 -7.68 14.19
N GLY A 7 -26.85 -8.93 13.75
CA GLY A 7 -26.47 -9.36 12.40
C GLY A 7 -25.03 -9.85 12.26
N ILE A 8 -24.28 -9.87 13.37
CA ILE A 8 -22.91 -10.42 13.44
C ILE A 8 -22.75 -11.32 14.69
N GLU A 9 -23.84 -11.92 15.15
CA GLU A 9 -23.88 -12.76 16.36
C GLU A 9 -23.06 -14.04 16.22
N ASP A 10 -22.78 -14.45 14.99
CA ASP A 10 -21.91 -15.59 14.65
C ASP A 10 -20.41 -15.28 14.71
N GLY A 11 -20.05 -14.02 15.02
CA GLY A 11 -18.66 -13.57 15.10
C GLY A 11 -18.05 -13.14 13.76
N THR A 12 -18.83 -13.11 12.67
CA THR A 12 -18.35 -12.55 11.40
C THR A 12 -18.33 -11.03 11.42
N TRP A 13 -17.34 -10.44 10.73
CA TRP A 13 -17.22 -8.99 10.58
C TRP A 13 -17.21 -8.59 9.10
N HIS A 14 -17.68 -7.39 8.83
CA HIS A 14 -17.65 -6.84 7.49
C HIS A 14 -16.22 -6.62 7.02
N GLN A 15 -15.96 -6.87 5.74
CA GLN A 15 -14.68 -6.57 5.10
C GLN A 15 -14.36 -5.07 5.18
N GLY A 16 -13.07 -4.76 5.30
CA GLY A 16 -12.58 -3.38 5.27
C GLY A 16 -12.73 -2.61 6.58
N THR A 17 -13.12 -3.25 7.69
CA THR A 17 -13.25 -2.57 9.00
C THR A 17 -11.90 -2.13 9.56
N ALA A 18 -10.77 -2.74 9.17
CA ALA A 18 -9.42 -2.34 9.56
C ALA A 18 -9.10 -0.88 9.20
N LYS A 19 -9.75 -0.32 8.19
CA LYS A 19 -9.58 1.09 7.80
C LYS A 19 -9.92 2.11 8.90
N TYR A 20 -10.65 1.69 9.92
CA TYR A 20 -11.03 2.53 11.06
C TYR A 20 -10.04 2.49 12.22
N GLU A 21 -9.06 1.59 12.19
CA GLU A 21 -8.05 1.43 13.25
C GLU A 21 -6.79 2.26 13.01
N LYS A 22 -6.91 3.51 12.72
CA LYS A 22 -5.80 4.43 12.40
C LYS A 22 -5.02 4.82 13.65
N ARG A 23 -4.09 3.97 14.11
CA ARG A 23 -3.38 4.15 15.39
C ARG A 23 -2.18 5.09 15.35
N GLY A 24 -1.50 5.21 14.22
CA GLY A 24 -0.35 6.12 14.05
C GLY A 24 0.80 5.83 15.01
N VAL A 25 1.12 4.56 15.25
CA VAL A 25 2.09 4.15 16.30
C VAL A 25 3.55 4.18 15.85
N ALA A 26 3.81 4.30 14.55
CA ALA A 26 5.17 4.31 14.00
C ALA A 26 5.88 5.64 14.30
N ALA A 27 7.11 5.59 14.81
CA ALA A 27 7.96 6.79 14.92
C ALA A 27 8.47 7.23 13.54
N PHE A 28 8.76 6.27 12.65
CA PHE A 28 9.21 6.52 11.29
C PHE A 28 8.38 5.70 10.30
N VAL A 29 8.05 6.31 9.16
CA VAL A 29 7.28 5.68 8.07
C VAL A 29 8.02 5.89 6.74
N PRO A 30 7.82 5.03 5.72
CA PRO A 30 8.50 5.19 4.45
C PRO A 30 7.90 6.35 3.63
N GLU A 31 8.76 7.29 3.24
CA GLU A 31 8.51 8.27 2.19
C GLU A 31 8.85 7.65 0.83
N TRP A 32 7.99 7.84 -0.16
CA TRP A 32 8.20 7.34 -1.51
C TRP A 32 8.74 8.40 -2.45
N ASN A 33 9.86 8.09 -3.12
CA ASN A 33 10.43 8.93 -4.17
C ASN A 33 10.10 8.32 -5.55
N PRO A 34 9.25 9.00 -6.36
CA PRO A 34 8.88 8.53 -7.69
C PRO A 34 10.08 8.42 -8.64
N GLU A 35 11.05 9.32 -8.58
CA GLU A 35 12.15 9.39 -9.55
C GLU A 35 13.05 8.15 -9.53
N THR A 36 13.21 7.54 -8.37
CA THR A 36 14.05 6.35 -8.17
C THR A 36 13.26 5.04 -8.14
N CYS A 37 11.93 5.10 -8.22
CA CYS A 37 11.08 3.92 -8.18
C CYS A 37 11.10 3.16 -9.51
N ILE A 38 11.38 1.84 -9.45
CA ILE A 38 11.37 0.95 -10.62
C ILE A 38 10.09 0.11 -10.74
N GLN A 39 9.09 0.39 -9.92
CA GLN A 39 7.78 -0.28 -9.92
C GLN A 39 7.85 -1.81 -9.76
N CYS A 40 8.74 -2.31 -8.93
CA CYS A 40 8.94 -3.75 -8.70
C CYS A 40 7.95 -4.36 -7.68
N ASN A 41 7.25 -3.54 -6.91
CA ASN A 41 6.27 -3.90 -5.87
C ASN A 41 6.82 -4.76 -4.71
N LYS A 42 8.14 -4.93 -4.57
CA LYS A 42 8.73 -5.69 -3.46
C LYS A 42 8.36 -5.10 -2.09
N CYS A 43 8.22 -3.78 -2.00
CA CYS A 43 7.80 -3.10 -0.79
C CYS A 43 6.39 -3.53 -0.33
N ALA A 44 5.45 -3.65 -1.26
CA ALA A 44 4.10 -4.13 -0.96
C ALA A 44 4.10 -5.62 -0.58
N TYR A 45 4.95 -6.41 -1.24
CA TYR A 45 5.09 -7.84 -0.98
C TYR A 45 5.52 -8.15 0.45
N VAL A 46 6.56 -7.44 0.95
CA VAL A 46 7.12 -7.69 2.29
C VAL A 46 6.38 -6.98 3.42
N CYS A 47 5.38 -6.15 3.11
CA CYS A 47 4.66 -5.44 4.15
C CYS A 47 3.72 -6.39 4.91
N PRO A 48 3.96 -6.65 6.22
CA PRO A 48 3.13 -7.58 6.99
C PRO A 48 1.72 -7.04 7.25
N HIS A 49 1.50 -5.73 7.04
CA HIS A 49 0.23 -5.06 7.36
C HIS A 49 -0.58 -4.67 6.13
N ALA A 50 -0.06 -4.89 4.93
CA ALA A 50 -0.60 -4.34 3.68
C ALA A 50 -0.80 -2.80 3.72
N ALA A 51 0.00 -2.12 4.53
CA ALA A 51 -0.02 -0.67 4.70
C ALA A 51 0.77 0.10 3.63
N ILE A 52 1.40 -0.60 2.69
CA ILE A 52 2.05 -0.01 1.51
C ILE A 52 1.59 -0.79 0.29
N ARG A 53 1.04 -0.08 -0.70
CA ARG A 53 0.42 -0.71 -1.88
C ARG A 53 0.76 0.03 -3.17
N PRO A 54 0.89 -0.69 -4.30
CA PRO A 54 0.91 -0.08 -5.61
C PRO A 54 -0.52 0.26 -6.06
N PHE A 55 -0.68 1.45 -6.59
CA PHE A 55 -1.91 1.89 -7.24
C PHE A 55 -1.61 2.23 -8.70
N VAL A 56 -2.51 1.84 -9.60
CA VAL A 56 -2.50 2.23 -11.00
C VAL A 56 -3.76 3.03 -11.24
N LEU A 57 -3.60 4.27 -11.68
CA LEU A 57 -4.67 5.24 -11.87
C LEU A 57 -4.94 5.42 -13.37
N ASP A 58 -6.20 5.37 -13.75
CA ASP A 58 -6.62 5.83 -15.08
C ASP A 58 -6.71 7.37 -15.14
N ALA A 59 -7.13 7.91 -16.27
CA ALA A 59 -7.16 9.36 -16.50
C ALA A 59 -8.14 10.09 -15.57
N GLU A 60 -9.30 9.47 -15.25
CA GLU A 60 -10.30 10.07 -14.35
C GLU A 60 -9.79 10.06 -12.91
N GLU A 61 -9.26 8.94 -12.46
CA GLU A 61 -8.67 8.78 -11.13
C GLU A 61 -7.45 9.70 -10.94
N GLN A 62 -6.65 9.88 -11.99
CA GLN A 62 -5.50 10.79 -11.96
C GLN A 62 -5.93 12.26 -11.90
N ALA A 63 -7.02 12.65 -12.56
CA ALA A 63 -7.51 14.02 -12.54
C ALA A 63 -7.94 14.49 -11.13
N GLY A 64 -8.42 13.57 -10.29
CA GLY A 64 -8.76 13.86 -8.90
C GLY A 64 -7.58 13.72 -7.92
N ALA A 65 -6.45 13.19 -8.38
CA ALA A 65 -5.28 12.94 -7.53
C ALA A 65 -4.40 14.19 -7.39
N ASN A 66 -4.17 14.64 -6.17
CA ASN A 66 -3.31 15.80 -5.87
C ASN A 66 -1.96 15.36 -5.28
N PHE A 67 -1.31 14.39 -5.94
CA PHE A 67 -0.02 13.84 -5.50
C PHE A 67 0.82 13.35 -6.69
N PRO A 68 2.15 13.22 -6.53
CA PRO A 68 3.04 12.74 -7.60
C PRO A 68 2.73 11.31 -8.02
N THR A 69 2.80 11.07 -9.33
CA THR A 69 2.66 9.74 -9.95
C THR A 69 3.74 9.54 -11.02
N LEU A 70 3.92 8.30 -11.46
CA LEU A 70 4.79 7.92 -12.57
C LEU A 70 3.94 7.38 -13.72
N LYS A 71 4.48 7.38 -14.94
CA LYS A 71 3.92 6.55 -16.01
C LYS A 71 3.99 5.07 -15.59
N ALA A 72 2.87 4.36 -15.65
CA ALA A 72 2.83 2.94 -15.31
C ALA A 72 3.63 2.11 -16.33
N VAL A 73 4.38 1.11 -15.84
CA VAL A 73 5.23 0.23 -16.66
C VAL A 73 4.51 -1.05 -16.99
N GLY A 74 4.26 -1.26 -18.27
CA GLY A 74 3.62 -2.44 -18.85
C GLY A 74 2.60 -2.04 -19.91
N LYS A 75 2.52 -2.80 -21.02
CA LYS A 75 1.58 -2.52 -22.13
C LYS A 75 0.12 -2.52 -21.67
N GLN A 76 -0.20 -3.35 -20.66
CA GLN A 76 -1.53 -3.46 -20.06
C GLN A 76 -1.96 -2.21 -19.29
N PHE A 77 -1.03 -1.32 -18.97
CA PHE A 77 -1.26 -0.07 -18.25
C PHE A 77 -1.03 1.16 -19.14
N ASP A 78 -1.15 1.00 -20.47
CA ASP A 78 -0.93 2.13 -21.38
C ASP A 78 -1.92 3.27 -21.09
N GLY A 79 -1.40 4.49 -21.07
CA GLY A 79 -2.17 5.67 -20.70
C GLY A 79 -2.45 5.85 -19.21
N MET A 80 -2.01 4.92 -18.33
CA MET A 80 -2.22 4.98 -16.89
C MET A 80 -0.98 5.46 -16.15
N THR A 81 -1.19 5.90 -14.90
CA THR A 81 -0.13 6.31 -13.98
C THR A 81 -0.01 5.35 -12.81
N PHE A 82 1.13 5.39 -12.15
CA PHE A 82 1.49 4.49 -11.04
C PHE A 82 1.93 5.28 -9.82
N ARG A 83 1.53 4.81 -8.64
CA ARG A 83 2.01 5.30 -7.36
C ARG A 83 2.20 4.14 -6.39
N VAL A 84 3.22 4.22 -5.55
CA VAL A 84 3.26 3.47 -4.28
C VAL A 84 2.74 4.39 -3.19
N GLN A 85 1.67 3.98 -2.53
CA GLN A 85 1.07 4.75 -1.44
C GLN A 85 1.22 4.00 -0.12
N VAL A 86 1.55 4.74 0.92
CA VAL A 86 1.68 4.25 2.30
C VAL A 86 0.49 4.71 3.11
N ASP A 87 -0.10 3.80 3.87
CA ASP A 87 -0.98 4.13 4.98
C ASP A 87 -0.13 4.44 6.21
N VAL A 88 0.19 5.69 6.40
CA VAL A 88 1.09 6.12 7.48
C VAL A 88 0.50 5.91 8.87
N MET A 89 -0.82 5.84 8.98
CA MET A 89 -1.52 5.64 10.24
C MET A 89 -1.62 4.16 10.64
N ASP A 90 -1.55 3.23 9.66
CA ASP A 90 -1.53 1.78 9.90
C ASP A 90 -0.11 1.19 9.80
N CYS A 91 0.86 1.97 9.33
CA CYS A 91 2.27 1.56 9.31
C CYS A 91 2.81 1.39 10.72
N LEU A 92 3.54 0.30 10.99
CA LEU A 92 4.22 0.05 12.28
C LEU A 92 5.72 0.41 12.26
N GLY A 93 6.22 0.98 11.17
CA GLY A 93 7.58 1.51 11.09
C GLY A 93 8.69 0.45 11.08
N CYS A 94 8.38 -0.80 10.69
CA CYS A 94 9.36 -1.90 10.73
C CYS A 94 10.55 -1.77 9.75
N GLY A 95 10.45 -0.93 8.72
CA GLY A 95 11.54 -0.67 7.77
C GLY A 95 11.70 -1.70 6.64
N ASN A 96 11.05 -2.87 6.69
CA ASN A 96 11.24 -3.95 5.72
C ASN A 96 11.10 -3.50 4.26
N CYS A 97 10.12 -2.62 3.97
CA CYS A 97 9.89 -2.10 2.62
C CYS A 97 11.04 -1.22 2.12
N ALA A 98 11.67 -0.43 3.00
CA ALA A 98 12.84 0.37 2.68
C ALA A 98 14.10 -0.50 2.50
N ASP A 99 14.23 -1.56 3.33
CA ASP A 99 15.38 -2.47 3.24
C ASP A 99 15.42 -3.24 1.94
N VAL A 100 14.29 -3.82 1.50
CA VAL A 100 14.21 -4.60 0.26
C VAL A 100 14.11 -3.74 -1.00
N CYS A 101 13.97 -2.43 -0.87
CA CYS A 101 13.84 -1.54 -2.01
C CYS A 101 15.15 -1.47 -2.79
N PRO A 102 15.20 -1.97 -4.05
CA PRO A 102 16.41 -1.87 -4.84
C PRO A 102 16.63 -0.45 -5.36
N GLY A 103 15.56 0.31 -5.52
CA GLY A 103 15.59 1.63 -6.13
C GLY A 103 16.20 1.62 -7.54
N ASN A 104 16.64 2.78 -8.00
CA ASN A 104 17.42 2.93 -9.22
C ASN A 104 18.81 3.53 -8.88
N PRO A 105 19.87 2.71 -8.89
CA PRO A 105 21.22 3.20 -8.54
C PRO A 105 21.71 4.35 -9.43
N LYS A 106 21.27 4.39 -10.69
CA LYS A 106 21.64 5.45 -11.64
C LYS A 106 20.96 6.80 -11.34
N LYS A 107 19.87 6.78 -10.54
CA LYS A 107 19.05 7.95 -10.20
C LYS A 107 19.10 8.33 -8.71
N GLY A 108 20.05 7.79 -7.94
CA GLY A 108 20.20 8.14 -6.54
C GLY A 108 19.81 7.06 -5.52
N GLY A 109 19.57 5.82 -5.98
CA GLY A 109 19.41 4.67 -5.10
C GLY A 109 17.96 4.31 -4.74
N LYS A 110 17.70 4.10 -3.44
CA LYS A 110 16.39 3.58 -2.95
C LYS A 110 15.24 4.56 -3.21
N ALA A 111 14.08 4.00 -3.52
CA ALA A 111 12.84 4.76 -3.70
C ALA A 111 12.04 4.93 -2.41
N LEU A 112 12.45 4.25 -1.34
CA LEU A 112 11.82 4.35 -0.02
C LEU A 112 12.88 4.72 1.01
N THR A 113 12.60 5.78 1.77
CA THR A 113 13.42 6.26 2.88
C THR A 113 12.56 6.46 4.10
N MET A 114 12.99 5.94 5.25
CA MET A 114 12.24 6.12 6.50
C MET A 114 12.36 7.57 6.98
N LYS A 115 11.21 8.19 7.25
CA LYS A 115 11.08 9.58 7.71
C LYS A 115 10.23 9.64 8.97
N PRO A 116 10.42 10.64 9.84
CA PRO A 116 9.54 10.84 11.00
C PRO A 116 8.08 10.93 10.58
N LEU A 117 7.19 10.27 11.32
CA LEU A 117 5.75 10.21 11.01
C LEU A 117 5.14 11.60 10.86
N GLU A 118 5.49 12.54 11.73
CA GLU A 118 4.97 13.91 11.71
C GLU A 118 5.23 14.65 10.39
N THR A 119 6.28 14.28 9.66
CA THR A 119 6.59 14.85 8.34
C THR A 119 5.77 14.23 7.21
N GLN A 120 5.11 13.11 7.47
CA GLN A 120 4.39 12.30 6.47
C GLN A 120 2.88 12.26 6.71
N LEU A 121 2.34 12.98 7.68
CA LEU A 121 0.91 12.94 8.03
C LEU A 121 -0.01 13.34 6.86
N ALA A 122 0.45 14.19 5.96
CA ALA A 122 -0.30 14.56 4.75
C ALA A 122 -0.59 13.34 3.83
N GLU A 123 0.24 12.30 3.88
CA GLU A 123 0.04 11.06 3.11
C GLU A 123 -1.19 10.26 3.56
N ALA A 124 -1.74 10.52 4.75
CA ALA A 124 -2.97 9.88 5.20
C ALA A 124 -4.17 10.25 4.29
N ALA A 125 -4.27 11.51 3.85
CA ALA A 125 -5.29 11.93 2.89
C ALA A 125 -5.08 11.28 1.51
N ASN A 126 -3.83 11.17 1.07
CA ASN A 126 -3.47 10.52 -0.18
C ASN A 126 -3.82 9.02 -0.16
N TRP A 127 -3.60 8.37 0.99
CA TRP A 127 -4.02 6.98 1.19
C TRP A 127 -5.53 6.83 1.07
N THR A 128 -6.29 7.67 1.79
CA THR A 128 -7.76 7.66 1.74
C THR A 128 -8.25 7.83 0.30
N TYR A 129 -7.67 8.78 -0.44
CA TYR A 129 -8.00 8.96 -1.85
C TYR A 129 -7.75 7.67 -2.66
N CYS A 130 -6.57 7.08 -2.54
CA CYS A 130 -6.21 5.86 -3.26
C CYS A 130 -7.11 4.68 -2.89
N ALA A 131 -7.42 4.51 -1.61
CA ALA A 131 -8.22 3.39 -1.13
C ALA A 131 -9.70 3.48 -1.55
N ASP A 132 -10.27 4.69 -1.55
CA ASP A 132 -11.69 4.91 -1.78
C ASP A 132 -12.03 5.19 -3.27
N ASN A 133 -11.11 5.80 -4.03
CA ASN A 133 -11.40 6.26 -5.40
C ASN A 133 -10.66 5.49 -6.50
N VAL A 134 -9.52 4.85 -6.20
CA VAL A 134 -8.76 4.12 -7.22
C VAL A 134 -9.21 2.67 -7.28
N LYS A 135 -9.83 2.30 -8.39
CA LYS A 135 -10.32 0.94 -8.63
C LYS A 135 -9.17 -0.05 -8.83
N SER A 136 -9.31 -1.26 -8.30
CA SER A 136 -8.33 -2.32 -8.54
C SER A 136 -8.18 -2.63 -10.03
N LYS A 137 -6.94 -2.66 -10.51
CA LYS A 137 -6.58 -3.01 -11.88
C LYS A 137 -6.04 -4.46 -11.99
N GLN A 138 -6.33 -5.32 -10.98
CA GLN A 138 -5.85 -6.71 -10.98
C GLN A 138 -6.30 -7.51 -12.22
N HIS A 139 -7.45 -7.16 -12.81
CA HIS A 139 -7.98 -7.81 -14.00
C HIS A 139 -7.13 -7.56 -15.27
N LEU A 140 -6.22 -6.57 -15.24
CA LEU A 140 -5.32 -6.25 -16.34
C LEU A 140 -4.02 -7.07 -16.30
N VAL A 141 -3.79 -7.85 -15.25
CA VAL A 141 -2.55 -8.62 -15.06
C VAL A 141 -2.85 -10.06 -14.67
N ASP A 142 -1.95 -10.96 -15.05
CA ASP A 142 -1.93 -12.28 -14.44
C ASP A 142 -1.25 -12.18 -13.07
N ILE A 143 -2.04 -12.21 -12.00
CA ILE A 143 -1.56 -12.08 -10.61
C ILE A 143 -0.71 -13.26 -10.16
N LYS A 144 -0.76 -14.39 -10.87
CA LYS A 144 0.03 -15.58 -10.57
C LYS A 144 1.38 -15.64 -11.32
N ALA A 145 1.59 -14.75 -12.29
CA ALA A 145 2.77 -14.78 -13.14
C ALA A 145 4.08 -14.44 -12.40
N ASN A 146 4.03 -13.51 -11.45
CA ASN A 146 5.20 -13.05 -10.70
C ASN A 146 4.82 -12.19 -9.49
N VAL A 147 5.80 -11.95 -8.59
CA VAL A 147 5.62 -11.12 -7.38
C VAL A 147 5.13 -9.70 -7.68
N LYS A 148 5.62 -9.05 -8.74
CA LYS A 148 5.17 -7.71 -9.11
C LYS A 148 3.67 -7.69 -9.38
N ASN A 149 3.19 -8.63 -10.17
CA ASN A 149 1.79 -8.71 -10.58
C ASN A 149 0.87 -9.10 -9.44
N SER A 150 1.32 -10.02 -8.56
CA SER A 150 0.50 -10.45 -7.40
C SER A 150 0.14 -9.29 -6.47
N GLN A 151 0.95 -8.23 -6.44
CA GLN A 151 0.72 -7.07 -5.57
C GLN A 151 -0.34 -6.08 -6.11
N PHE A 152 -0.84 -6.27 -7.33
CA PHE A 152 -2.00 -5.53 -7.84
C PHE A 152 -3.33 -6.15 -7.41
N ALA A 153 -3.31 -7.36 -6.85
CA ALA A 153 -4.49 -7.95 -6.22
C ALA A 153 -4.89 -7.17 -4.96
N GLN A 154 -6.19 -7.06 -4.73
CA GLN A 154 -6.70 -6.47 -3.49
C GLN A 154 -6.27 -7.35 -2.31
N PRO A 155 -5.58 -6.84 -1.29
CA PRO A 155 -5.27 -7.61 -0.10
C PRO A 155 -6.55 -8.08 0.59
N LEU A 156 -6.60 -9.38 0.94
CA LEU A 156 -7.72 -9.95 1.70
C LEU A 156 -7.63 -9.61 3.18
N PHE A 157 -6.42 -9.33 3.67
CA PHE A 157 -6.13 -8.98 5.05
C PHE A 157 -5.41 -7.65 5.14
N GLU A 158 -5.80 -6.87 6.13
CA GLU A 158 -5.13 -5.66 6.57
C GLU A 158 -4.78 -5.86 8.05
N PHE A 159 -3.48 -5.95 8.35
CA PHE A 159 -2.98 -6.46 9.62
C PHE A 159 -2.55 -5.36 10.60
N SER A 160 -3.40 -4.37 10.86
CA SER A 160 -3.06 -3.29 11.79
C SER A 160 -2.70 -3.77 13.20
N GLY A 161 -3.20 -4.95 13.60
CA GLY A 161 -2.93 -5.57 14.90
C GLY A 161 -1.70 -6.49 14.95
N ALA A 162 -1.03 -6.77 13.83
CA ALA A 162 0.15 -7.63 13.83
C ALA A 162 1.38 -6.92 14.43
N CYS A 163 2.36 -7.68 14.92
CA CYS A 163 3.60 -7.13 15.43
C CYS A 163 4.42 -6.43 14.34
N SER A 164 5.17 -5.41 14.72
CA SER A 164 6.08 -4.71 13.80
C SER A 164 7.10 -5.69 13.20
N GLY A 165 7.17 -5.75 11.86
CA GLY A 165 8.04 -6.67 11.15
C GLY A 165 7.65 -8.15 11.29
N CYS A 166 6.39 -8.46 11.60
CA CYS A 166 5.90 -9.83 11.75
C CYS A 166 6.31 -10.70 10.56
N GLY A 167 7.01 -11.80 10.83
CA GLY A 167 7.44 -12.77 9.81
C GLY A 167 6.36 -13.75 9.37
N GLU A 168 5.26 -13.86 10.13
CA GLU A 168 4.16 -14.80 9.91
C GLU A 168 3.13 -14.26 8.91
N THR A 169 2.76 -12.98 9.05
CA THR A 169 1.71 -12.39 8.20
C THR A 169 1.99 -12.43 6.69
N PRO A 170 3.25 -12.36 6.17
CA PRO A 170 3.53 -12.58 4.76
C PRO A 170 3.07 -13.93 4.23
N TYR A 171 3.16 -15.00 5.03
CA TYR A 171 2.68 -16.34 4.62
C TYR A 171 1.16 -16.40 4.52
N VAL A 172 0.45 -15.70 5.40
CA VAL A 172 -1.02 -15.60 5.33
C VAL A 172 -1.46 -14.75 4.16
N LYS A 173 -0.67 -13.76 3.78
CA LYS A 173 -0.93 -12.86 2.66
C LYS A 173 -0.77 -13.55 1.30
N LEU A 174 0.15 -14.52 1.17
CA LEU A 174 0.47 -15.23 -0.07
C LEU A 174 -0.46 -16.42 -0.30
#